data_10ec19294f4ce04ea3d7e74382b44150
#
_entry.id   10ec19294f4ce04ea3d7e74382b44150
#
_cell.length_a   1.000
_cell.length_b   1.000
_cell.length_c   1.000
_cell.angle_alpha   90.00
_cell.angle_beta   90.00
_cell.angle_gamma   90.00
#
_symmetry.space_group_name_H-M   'P 1'
#
loop_
_entity.id
_entity.type
_entity.pdbx_description
1 polymer ?
#
loop_
_entity_poly.entity_id
_entity_poly.type
_entity_poly.pdbx_seq_one_letter_code
_entity_poly.pdbx_strand_id
1 'polypeptide(L)'
;SVSSMAISLAPNQMVTTTFGMVGKDMTISATEKTQDAASGAQPFDAYSGDISIGTVGSPSAVAIVTALDFTLNNAYAPTFVIGDDSAPSLEYGRAEVEGTLTAYFEDASLINRFLNETETAIRVSVDDPTGANAYIFDFPKVKINSADVGVDGPTSRMITMSFVALYDSTMGTNLQITRPT
;
A
#
# COMPACT_ATOMS: atom_id res chain seq x y z
N SER A 1 -9.83 12.82 -9.59
CA SER A 1 -9.75 12.00 -8.35
C SER A 1 -8.86 10.80 -8.56
N VAL A 2 -8.20 10.32 -7.50
CA VAL A 2 -7.39 9.09 -7.53
C VAL A 2 -8.33 7.90 -7.34
N SER A 3 -8.45 7.06 -8.37
CA SER A 3 -9.28 5.85 -8.34
C SER A 3 -8.55 4.66 -7.73
N SER A 4 -7.26 4.54 -8.02
CA SER A 4 -6.44 3.47 -7.46
C SER A 4 -5.03 3.96 -7.17
N MET A 5 -4.36 3.29 -6.24
CA MET A 5 -2.94 3.47 -5.92
C MET A 5 -2.34 2.09 -5.70
N ALA A 6 -1.27 1.78 -6.40
CA ALA A 6 -0.49 0.56 -6.17
C ALA A 6 0.92 0.94 -5.77
N ILE A 7 1.44 0.27 -4.75
CA ILE A 7 2.81 0.47 -4.24
C ILE A 7 3.52 -0.87 -4.22
N SER A 8 4.76 -0.87 -4.69
CA SER A 8 5.63 -2.04 -4.67
C SER A 8 6.94 -1.72 -3.95
N LEU A 9 7.25 -2.56 -2.97
CA LEU A 9 8.48 -2.53 -2.17
C LEU A 9 9.22 -3.86 -2.37
N ALA A 10 10.40 -3.80 -2.95
CA ALA A 10 11.27 -4.95 -3.13
C ALA A 10 12.71 -4.59 -2.74
N PRO A 11 13.52 -5.57 -2.28
CA PRO A 11 14.91 -5.31 -1.85
C PRO A 11 15.73 -4.73 -2.99
N ASN A 12 16.65 -3.83 -2.66
CA ASN A 12 17.59 -3.21 -3.59
C ASN A 12 16.93 -2.49 -4.78
N GLN A 13 15.71 -2.01 -4.61
CA GLN A 13 14.96 -1.25 -5.61
C GLN A 13 14.39 0.03 -5.02
N MET A 14 14.17 1.02 -5.87
CA MET A 14 13.40 2.21 -5.50
C MET A 14 11.94 1.82 -5.30
N VAL A 15 11.30 2.46 -4.35
CA VAL A 15 9.85 2.33 -4.15
C VAL A 15 9.12 2.91 -5.36
N THR A 16 8.24 2.12 -5.95
CA THR A 16 7.42 2.55 -7.08
C THR A 16 5.96 2.69 -6.67
N THR A 17 5.34 3.77 -7.13
CA THR A 17 3.92 4.03 -6.89
C THR A 17 3.23 4.32 -8.21
N THR A 18 2.14 3.62 -8.49
CA THR A 18 1.29 3.83 -9.66
C THR A 18 -0.06 4.36 -9.22
N PHE A 19 -0.51 5.46 -9.84
CA PHE A 19 -1.82 6.06 -9.57
C PHE A 19 -2.75 5.89 -10.78
N GLY A 20 -3.93 5.33 -10.56
CA GLY A 20 -5.04 5.40 -11.49
C GLY A 20 -5.87 6.67 -11.23
N MET A 21 -6.11 7.46 -12.26
CA MET A 21 -6.82 8.73 -12.14
C MET A 21 -8.13 8.70 -12.93
N VAL A 22 -9.21 9.22 -12.33
CA VAL A 22 -10.49 9.42 -13.01
C VAL A 22 -10.80 10.92 -13.03
N GLY A 23 -10.99 11.46 -14.23
CA GLY A 23 -11.41 12.84 -14.46
C GLY A 23 -12.93 12.96 -14.48
N LYS A 24 -13.44 14.10 -14.09
CA LYS A 24 -14.86 14.48 -14.21
C LYS A 24 -15.12 15.22 -15.51
N ASP A 25 -14.18 16.08 -15.89
CA ASP A 25 -14.27 16.99 -17.02
C ASP A 25 -12.86 17.32 -17.56
N MET A 26 -12.79 17.83 -18.77
CA MET A 26 -11.55 18.23 -19.42
C MET A 26 -11.69 19.67 -19.96
N THR A 27 -10.81 20.54 -19.51
CA THR A 27 -10.71 21.91 -20.06
C THR A 27 -9.45 22.05 -20.90
N ILE A 28 -9.61 22.47 -22.14
CA ILE A 28 -8.50 22.77 -23.04
C ILE A 28 -8.05 24.21 -22.81
N SER A 29 -6.78 24.41 -22.48
CA SER A 29 -6.16 25.73 -22.33
C SER A 29 -5.13 25.94 -23.42
N ALA A 30 -5.22 27.09 -24.10
CA ALA A 30 -4.19 27.55 -25.04
C ALA A 30 -2.96 28.17 -24.33
N THR A 31 -3.05 28.38 -23.02
CA THR A 31 -1.95 28.93 -22.21
C THR A 31 -1.05 27.80 -21.76
N GLU A 32 0.22 27.88 -22.07
CA GLU A 32 1.24 26.98 -21.58
C GLU A 32 1.32 27.07 -20.04
N LYS A 33 1.32 25.93 -19.37
CA LYS A 33 1.55 25.89 -17.93
C LYS A 33 3.04 26.02 -17.65
N THR A 34 3.39 26.92 -16.75
CA THR A 34 4.74 27.01 -16.20
C THR A 34 5.07 25.70 -15.50
N GLN A 35 6.19 25.09 -15.87
CA GLN A 35 6.72 23.92 -15.18
C GLN A 35 7.58 24.38 -14.00
N ASP A 36 7.35 23.79 -12.84
CA ASP A 36 8.24 23.95 -11.70
C ASP A 36 9.57 23.20 -11.94
N ALA A 37 10.64 23.67 -11.32
CA ALA A 37 11.92 22.98 -11.36
C ALA A 37 11.77 21.52 -10.81
N ALA A 38 12.51 20.59 -11.41
CA ALA A 38 12.54 19.23 -10.92
C ALA A 38 13.00 19.21 -9.45
N SER A 39 12.34 18.40 -8.63
CA SER A 39 12.74 18.18 -7.24
C SER A 39 14.14 17.55 -7.19
N GLY A 40 15.02 18.10 -6.33
CA GLY A 40 16.32 17.49 -5.99
C GLY A 40 16.22 16.42 -4.88
N ALA A 41 15.02 16.09 -4.42
CA ALA A 41 14.83 15.08 -3.38
C ALA A 41 15.28 13.69 -3.87
N GLN A 42 15.90 12.94 -2.98
CA GLN A 42 16.29 11.54 -3.25
C GLN A 42 15.04 10.67 -3.37
N PRO A 43 15.06 9.64 -4.23
CA PRO A 43 13.96 8.69 -4.29
C PRO A 43 13.90 7.85 -3.00
N PHE A 44 12.70 7.42 -2.63
CA PHE A 44 12.52 6.45 -1.55
C PHE A 44 13.04 5.08 -1.99
N ASP A 45 13.70 4.40 -1.07
CA ASP A 45 14.20 3.05 -1.29
C ASP A 45 13.66 2.07 -0.23
N ALA A 46 13.74 0.78 -0.54
CA ALA A 46 13.31 -0.27 0.37
C ALA A 46 14.36 -0.59 1.47
N TYR A 47 15.58 -0.05 1.34
CA TYR A 47 16.65 -0.28 2.32
C TYR A 47 16.48 0.62 3.56
N SER A 48 16.08 1.87 3.34
CA SER A 48 15.90 2.86 4.41
C SER A 48 14.56 2.73 5.14
N GLY A 49 13.66 1.87 4.65
CA GLY A 49 12.35 1.62 5.25
C GLY A 49 12.35 0.55 6.34
N ASP A 50 11.25 0.47 7.06
CA ASP A 50 10.97 -0.54 8.09
C ASP A 50 9.58 -1.15 7.92
N ILE A 51 9.46 -2.44 8.21
CA ILE A 51 8.18 -3.14 8.23
C ILE A 51 7.94 -3.72 9.61
N SER A 52 6.79 -3.39 10.17
CA SER A 52 6.34 -3.88 11.46
C SER A 52 5.06 -4.70 11.28
N ILE A 53 5.02 -5.89 11.85
CA ILE A 53 3.87 -6.80 11.83
C ILE A 53 3.57 -7.22 13.26
N GLY A 54 2.31 -7.24 13.64
CA GLY A 54 1.98 -7.66 14.99
C GLY A 54 0.50 -7.65 15.31
N THR A 55 0.19 -7.62 16.58
CA THR A 55 -1.18 -7.51 17.06
C THR A 55 -1.76 -6.14 16.72
N VAL A 56 -3.07 -6.08 16.46
CA VAL A 56 -3.80 -4.83 16.24
C VAL A 56 -3.46 -3.81 17.33
N GLY A 57 -3.03 -2.62 16.93
CA GLY A 57 -2.63 -1.53 17.81
C GLY A 57 -1.19 -1.59 18.33
N SER A 58 -0.44 -2.69 18.12
CA SER A 58 0.95 -2.83 18.58
C SER A 58 1.79 -3.68 17.63
N PRO A 59 2.01 -3.24 16.39
CA PRO A 59 2.94 -3.92 15.49
C PRO A 59 4.38 -3.76 16.00
N SER A 60 5.21 -4.79 15.78
CA SER A 60 6.64 -4.78 16.10
C SER A 60 7.48 -5.00 14.85
N ALA A 61 8.67 -4.44 14.79
CA ALA A 61 9.55 -4.56 13.63
C ALA A 61 9.87 -6.03 13.32
N VAL A 62 9.90 -6.38 12.03
CA VAL A 62 10.12 -7.74 11.52
C VAL A 62 11.14 -7.68 10.38
N ALA A 63 12.37 -8.08 10.66
CA ALA A 63 13.48 -8.03 9.70
C ALA A 63 13.45 -9.09 8.59
N ILE A 64 12.43 -9.96 8.59
CA ILE A 64 12.35 -11.13 7.69
C ILE A 64 11.53 -10.87 6.42
N VAL A 65 10.87 -9.73 6.31
CA VAL A 65 10.07 -9.39 5.12
C VAL A 65 10.98 -8.99 3.97
N THR A 66 10.78 -9.62 2.82
CA THR A 66 11.57 -9.37 1.62
C THR A 66 10.82 -8.57 0.57
N ALA A 67 9.49 -8.65 0.50
CA ALA A 67 8.70 -7.85 -0.42
C ALA A 67 7.32 -7.56 0.15
N LEU A 68 6.79 -6.40 -0.19
CA LEU A 68 5.42 -6.01 0.09
C LEU A 68 4.86 -5.23 -1.10
N ASP A 69 3.76 -5.73 -1.64
CA ASP A 69 2.97 -5.06 -2.66
C ASP A 69 1.57 -4.84 -2.13
N PHE A 70 0.99 -3.67 -2.37
CA PHE A 70 -0.40 -3.44 -2.02
C PHE A 70 -1.09 -2.48 -2.98
N THR A 71 -2.39 -2.62 -3.09
CA THR A 71 -3.25 -1.80 -3.95
C THR A 71 -4.42 -1.26 -3.13
N LEU A 72 -4.62 0.04 -3.20
CA LEU A 72 -5.84 0.72 -2.77
C LEU A 72 -6.72 0.95 -4.00
N ASN A 73 -7.97 0.54 -3.93
CA ASN A 73 -8.98 0.80 -4.94
C ASN A 73 -10.17 1.54 -4.30
N ASN A 74 -10.41 2.77 -4.74
CA ASN A 74 -11.51 3.62 -4.27
C ASN A 74 -12.80 3.40 -5.06
N ALA A 75 -12.78 2.56 -6.10
CA ALA A 75 -13.94 2.23 -6.93
C ALA A 75 -14.74 3.45 -7.41
N TYR A 76 -14.06 4.51 -7.85
CA TYR A 76 -14.72 5.68 -8.43
C TYR A 76 -15.34 5.34 -9.78
N ALA A 77 -16.62 5.69 -9.95
CA ALA A 77 -17.33 5.58 -11.21
C ALA A 77 -17.91 6.95 -11.64
N PRO A 78 -17.60 7.45 -12.85
CA PRO A 78 -18.25 8.65 -13.37
C PRO A 78 -19.71 8.33 -13.73
N THR A 79 -20.63 9.24 -13.41
CA THR A 79 -22.01 9.18 -13.88
C THR A 79 -22.15 10.01 -15.16
N PHE A 80 -22.90 9.50 -16.15
CA PHE A 80 -23.15 10.20 -17.38
C PHE A 80 -24.64 10.48 -17.53
N VAL A 81 -24.99 11.66 -18.07
CA VAL A 81 -26.38 12.07 -18.30
C VAL A 81 -26.55 12.52 -19.75
N ILE A 82 -27.79 12.46 -20.24
CA ILE A 82 -28.10 12.96 -21.59
C ILE A 82 -28.13 14.50 -21.56
N GLY A 83 -27.40 15.14 -22.48
CA GLY A 83 -27.36 16.59 -22.62
C GLY A 83 -26.23 17.28 -21.91
N ASP A 84 -25.30 16.54 -21.31
CA ASP A 84 -24.06 17.06 -20.71
C ASP A 84 -22.87 16.28 -21.28
N ASP A 85 -21.80 16.96 -21.62
CA ASP A 85 -20.55 16.39 -22.13
C ASP A 85 -19.56 16.06 -21.00
N SER A 86 -19.88 16.45 -19.78
CA SER A 86 -19.12 16.19 -18.57
C SER A 86 -19.84 15.20 -17.64
N ALA A 87 -19.10 14.56 -16.74
CA ALA A 87 -19.70 13.74 -15.70
C ALA A 87 -20.17 14.68 -14.55
N PRO A 88 -21.48 14.80 -14.27
CA PRO A 88 -21.99 15.68 -13.22
C PRO A 88 -21.49 15.27 -11.82
N SER A 89 -21.27 13.97 -11.59
CA SER A 89 -20.71 13.48 -10.33
C SER A 89 -19.77 12.28 -10.54
N LEU A 90 -18.92 12.05 -9.55
CA LEU A 90 -18.18 10.80 -9.37
C LEU A 90 -18.81 10.06 -8.19
N GLU A 91 -19.35 8.89 -8.47
CA GLU A 91 -19.86 8.03 -7.40
C GLU A 91 -18.70 7.40 -6.64
N TYR A 92 -18.82 7.37 -5.31
CA TYR A 92 -17.83 6.79 -4.43
C TYR A 92 -18.19 5.35 -4.13
N GLY A 93 -17.33 4.43 -4.51
CA GLY A 93 -17.44 3.05 -4.08
C GLY A 93 -16.83 2.82 -2.69
N ARG A 94 -16.81 1.56 -2.29
CA ARG A 94 -16.09 1.15 -1.08
C ARG A 94 -14.59 1.15 -1.37
N ALA A 95 -13.81 1.77 -0.50
CA ALA A 95 -12.35 1.68 -0.54
C ALA A 95 -11.91 0.28 -0.12
N GLU A 96 -11.23 -0.43 -1.01
CA GLU A 96 -10.68 -1.76 -0.77
C GLU A 96 -9.16 -1.69 -0.83
N VAL A 97 -8.51 -2.34 0.14
CA VAL A 97 -7.05 -2.42 0.20
C VAL A 97 -6.67 -3.87 0.37
N GLU A 98 -5.89 -4.34 -0.57
CA GLU A 98 -5.36 -5.70 -0.57
C GLU A 98 -3.88 -5.70 -0.94
N GLY A 99 -3.16 -6.74 -0.54
CA GLY A 99 -1.75 -6.84 -0.82
C GLY A 99 -1.19 -8.23 -0.65
N THR A 100 0.09 -8.34 -0.98
CA THR A 100 0.88 -9.55 -0.85
C THR A 100 2.17 -9.24 -0.11
N LEU A 101 2.49 -10.05 0.87
CA LEU A 101 3.69 -9.96 1.68
C LEU A 101 4.50 -11.23 1.49
N THR A 102 5.79 -11.07 1.20
CA THR A 102 6.75 -12.18 1.10
C THR A 102 7.81 -12.03 2.19
N ALA A 103 8.07 -13.11 2.91
CA ALA A 103 9.02 -13.12 4.02
C ALA A 103 9.83 -14.43 4.05
N TYR A 104 10.99 -14.41 4.70
CA TYR A 104 11.67 -15.65 5.05
C TYR A 104 10.85 -16.43 6.08
N PHE A 105 10.76 -17.74 5.88
CA PHE A 105 10.11 -18.63 6.83
C PHE A 105 11.10 -19.03 7.93
N GLU A 106 11.10 -18.32 9.03
CA GLU A 106 11.93 -18.61 10.20
C GLU A 106 11.21 -19.55 11.18
N ASP A 107 9.93 -19.28 11.43
CA ASP A 107 9.10 -20.04 12.35
C ASP A 107 7.62 -20.09 11.90
N ALA A 108 6.80 -20.74 12.68
CA ALA A 108 5.37 -20.88 12.39
C ALA A 108 4.52 -19.66 12.80
N SER A 109 5.11 -18.57 13.28
CA SER A 109 4.34 -17.44 13.84
C SER A 109 3.44 -16.77 12.79
N LEU A 110 3.96 -16.49 11.59
CA LEU A 110 3.19 -15.88 10.51
C LEU A 110 2.12 -16.83 9.96
N ILE A 111 2.46 -18.13 9.78
CA ILE A 111 1.50 -19.11 9.29
C ILE A 111 0.40 -19.39 10.32
N ASN A 112 0.70 -19.36 11.61
CA ASN A 112 -0.28 -19.50 12.67
C ASN A 112 -1.28 -18.32 12.70
N ARG A 113 -0.88 -17.11 12.30
CA ARG A 113 -1.82 -15.99 12.14
C ARG A 113 -2.85 -16.28 11.06
N PHE A 114 -2.44 -16.90 9.96
CA PHE A 114 -3.35 -17.36 8.92
C PHE A 114 -4.26 -18.50 9.41
N LEU A 115 -3.68 -19.55 9.98
CA LEU A 115 -4.43 -20.73 10.43
C LEU A 115 -5.45 -20.42 11.54
N ASN A 116 -5.11 -19.49 12.43
CA ASN A 116 -5.97 -19.05 13.53
C ASN A 116 -6.85 -17.85 13.15
N GLU A 117 -6.83 -17.42 11.89
CA GLU A 117 -7.58 -16.23 11.41
C GLU A 117 -7.34 -14.97 12.26
N THR A 118 -6.12 -14.83 12.80
CA THR A 118 -5.79 -13.75 13.74
C THR A 118 -5.70 -12.42 13.00
N GLU A 119 -6.48 -11.45 13.46
CA GLU A 119 -6.37 -10.06 12.98
C GLU A 119 -4.98 -9.51 13.33
N THR A 120 -4.35 -8.89 12.35
CA THR A 120 -2.95 -8.47 12.40
C THR A 120 -2.86 -7.01 11.98
N ALA A 121 -1.94 -6.25 12.56
CA ALA A 121 -1.58 -4.93 12.06
C ALA A 121 -0.29 -5.01 11.24
N ILE A 122 -0.23 -4.25 10.15
CA ILE A 122 0.98 -4.07 9.33
C ILE A 122 1.25 -2.57 9.27
N ARG A 123 2.49 -2.18 9.54
CA ARG A 123 2.98 -0.81 9.36
C ARG A 123 4.21 -0.84 8.49
N VAL A 124 4.25 0.04 7.51
CA VAL A 124 5.37 0.17 6.57
C VAL A 124 5.84 1.61 6.60
N SER A 125 7.09 1.83 6.93
CA SER A 125 7.78 3.11 6.74
C SER A 125 8.63 3.01 5.47
N VAL A 126 8.58 4.02 4.63
CA VAL A 126 9.48 4.19 3.49
C VAL A 126 10.15 5.56 3.62
N ASP A 127 11.45 5.55 3.68
CA ASP A 127 12.24 6.73 3.97
C ASP A 127 13.16 7.03 2.77
N ASP A 128 13.55 8.29 2.64
CA ASP A 128 14.64 8.62 1.74
C ASP A 128 16.00 8.27 2.39
N PRO A 129 17.07 8.07 1.61
CA PRO A 129 18.38 7.71 2.17
C PRO A 129 18.97 8.73 3.16
N THR A 130 18.42 9.93 3.20
CA THR A 130 18.84 10.98 4.15
C THR A 130 18.03 10.96 5.45
N GLY A 131 16.91 10.24 5.48
CA GLY A 131 15.95 10.24 6.59
C GLY A 131 15.18 11.56 6.76
N ALA A 132 15.27 12.46 5.78
CA ALA A 132 14.62 13.77 5.85
C ALA A 132 13.15 13.71 5.43
N ASN A 133 12.78 12.71 4.63
CA ASN A 133 11.41 12.51 4.19
C ASN A 133 11.02 11.06 4.42
N ALA A 134 9.80 10.86 4.89
CA ALA A 134 9.23 9.55 5.14
C ALA A 134 7.75 9.51 4.73
N TYR A 135 7.28 8.31 4.39
CA TYR A 135 5.86 7.98 4.34
C TYR A 135 5.62 6.73 5.18
N ILE A 136 4.61 6.80 6.02
CA ILE A 136 4.18 5.66 6.83
C ILE A 136 2.81 5.21 6.30
N PHE A 137 2.74 3.95 5.90
CA PHE A 137 1.51 3.26 5.53
C PHE A 137 1.12 2.35 6.68
N ASP A 138 0.03 2.67 7.34
CA ASP A 138 -0.45 1.93 8.50
C ASP A 138 -1.74 1.19 8.13
N PHE A 139 -1.69 -0.13 8.16
CA PHE A 139 -2.83 -1.03 8.00
C PHE A 139 -3.21 -1.51 9.39
N PRO A 140 -4.13 -0.79 10.08
CA PRO A 140 -4.40 -1.05 11.49
C PRO A 140 -4.96 -2.45 11.73
N LYS A 141 -5.64 -3.00 10.73
CA LYS A 141 -6.29 -4.30 10.83
C LYS A 141 -6.28 -5.00 9.48
N VAL A 142 -5.58 -6.11 9.38
CA VAL A 142 -5.55 -6.97 8.20
C VAL A 142 -5.94 -8.40 8.55
N LYS A 143 -6.49 -9.10 7.57
CA LYS A 143 -6.70 -10.54 7.61
C LYS A 143 -5.90 -11.19 6.49
N ILE A 144 -5.16 -12.24 6.84
CA ILE A 144 -4.39 -13.02 5.87
C ILE A 144 -5.35 -14.02 5.22
N ASN A 145 -5.46 -13.97 3.90
CA ASN A 145 -6.39 -14.81 3.14
C ASN A 145 -5.75 -16.10 2.64
N SER A 146 -4.44 -16.07 2.39
CA SER A 146 -3.67 -17.23 1.96
C SER A 146 -2.25 -17.16 2.50
N ALA A 147 -1.64 -18.31 2.71
CA ALA A 147 -0.23 -18.43 3.05
C ALA A 147 0.33 -19.64 2.30
N ASP A 148 1.33 -19.41 1.48
CA ASP A 148 2.02 -20.45 0.73
C ASP A 148 3.50 -20.49 1.12
N VAL A 149 3.98 -21.68 1.45
CA VAL A 149 5.38 -21.92 1.81
C VAL A 149 6.03 -22.72 0.68
N GLY A 150 6.76 -22.02 -0.18
CA GLY A 150 7.54 -22.65 -1.25
C GLY A 150 8.67 -23.53 -0.70
N VAL A 151 8.91 -24.66 -1.35
CA VAL A 151 10.05 -25.54 -1.07
C VAL A 151 10.84 -25.73 -2.36
N ASP A 152 11.69 -24.74 -2.67
CA ASP A 152 12.46 -24.68 -3.91
C ASP A 152 13.94 -25.12 -3.71
N GLY A 153 14.13 -26.38 -3.29
CA GLY A 153 15.48 -26.96 -3.15
C GLY A 153 16.25 -26.49 -1.90
N PRO A 154 17.60 -26.47 -1.93
CA PRO A 154 18.44 -26.18 -0.75
C PRO A 154 18.63 -24.68 -0.50
N THR A 155 17.61 -23.86 -0.77
CA THR A 155 17.61 -22.41 -0.52
C THR A 155 16.78 -22.05 0.71
N SER A 156 16.87 -20.80 1.17
CA SER A 156 16.01 -20.30 2.26
C SER A 156 14.55 -20.44 1.87
N ARG A 157 13.75 -20.99 2.77
CA ARG A 157 12.32 -21.09 2.55
C ARG A 157 11.68 -19.72 2.65
N MET A 158 10.75 -19.44 1.74
CA MET A 158 9.98 -18.20 1.74
C MET A 158 8.51 -18.52 1.95
N ILE A 159 7.82 -17.61 2.61
CA ILE A 159 6.37 -17.63 2.75
C ILE A 159 5.80 -16.43 2.00
N THR A 160 4.80 -16.67 1.17
CA THR A 160 4.03 -15.63 0.48
C THR A 160 2.61 -15.64 1.01
N MET A 161 2.16 -14.49 1.46
CA MET A 161 0.85 -14.31 2.09
C MET A 161 0.09 -13.20 1.42
N SER A 162 -1.16 -13.47 1.02
CA SER A 162 -2.09 -12.42 0.58
C SER A 162 -2.91 -11.94 1.76
N PHE A 163 -3.14 -10.64 1.83
CA PHE A 163 -3.94 -10.03 2.89
C PHE A 163 -4.96 -9.03 2.34
N VAL A 164 -6.00 -8.81 3.11
CA VAL A 164 -7.00 -7.75 2.90
C VAL A 164 -7.04 -6.87 4.13
N ALA A 165 -6.99 -5.56 3.93
CA ALA A 165 -7.14 -4.61 5.02
C ALA A 165 -8.62 -4.40 5.34
N LEU A 166 -8.92 -4.52 6.62
CA LEU A 166 -10.26 -4.37 7.17
C LEU A 166 -10.39 -2.99 7.83
N TYR A 167 -11.62 -2.49 7.89
CA TYR A 167 -11.90 -1.27 8.63
C TYR A 167 -11.65 -1.50 10.12
N ASP A 168 -10.86 -0.61 10.72
CA ASP A 168 -10.65 -0.54 12.17
C ASP A 168 -11.44 0.63 12.74
N SER A 169 -12.30 0.35 13.73
CA SER A 169 -13.16 1.36 14.35
C SER A 169 -12.41 2.37 15.21
N THR A 170 -11.22 2.02 15.70
CA THR A 170 -10.40 2.88 16.54
C THR A 170 -9.67 3.91 15.69
N MET A 171 -9.10 3.49 14.58
CA MET A 171 -8.41 4.37 13.63
C MET A 171 -9.35 5.02 12.62
N GLY A 172 -10.60 4.51 12.48
CA GLY A 172 -11.60 5.01 11.54
C GLY A 172 -11.29 4.76 10.06
N THR A 173 -10.36 3.84 9.75
CA THR A 173 -9.89 3.58 8.38
C THR A 173 -9.37 2.15 8.22
N ASN A 174 -9.19 1.71 6.96
CA ASN A 174 -8.49 0.48 6.62
C ASN A 174 -7.01 0.74 6.20
N LEU A 175 -6.69 1.97 5.81
CA LEU A 175 -5.33 2.42 5.50
C LEU A 175 -5.17 3.87 5.97
N GLN A 176 -4.14 4.14 6.74
CA GLN A 176 -3.71 5.48 7.08
C GLN A 176 -2.35 5.76 6.41
N ILE A 177 -2.25 6.90 5.74
CA ILE A 177 -1.00 7.37 5.14
C ILE A 177 -0.57 8.61 5.90
N THR A 178 0.61 8.54 6.51
CA THR A 178 1.17 9.66 7.27
C THR A 178 2.49 10.10 6.64
N ARG A 179 2.63 11.40 6.45
CA ARG A 179 3.91 12.03 6.13
C ARG A 179 4.42 12.73 7.37
N PRO A 180 5.42 12.19 8.07
CA PRO A 180 6.09 12.90 9.16
C PRO A 180 6.70 14.21 8.64
N THR A 181 6.62 15.26 9.41
CA THR A 181 7.20 16.59 9.14
C THR A 181 8.40 16.81 10.03
#